data_73579f3f662e4be2ff76fdb368f99f8b
#
_entry.id   73579f3f662e4be2ff76fdb368f99f8b
#
_cell.length_a   1.000
_cell.length_b   1.000
_cell.length_c   1.000
_cell.angle_alpha   90.00
_cell.angle_beta   90.00
_cell.angle_gamma   90.00
#
_symmetry.space_group_name_H-M   'P 1'
#
loop_
_entity.id
_entity.type
_entity.pdbx_description
1 polymer ?
#
loop_
_entity_poly.entity_id
_entity_poly.type
_entity_poly.pdbx_seq_one_letter_code
_entity_poly.pdbx_strand_id
1 'polypeptide(L)'
;MFIGHFGLGFAAKRAAPGVSLAILFLAAQFADTLWPFLVAAGVEQVRIDPGHTAVTPLDFVSYPWSHSLLMLAVWGVLLGWMFRTVDRRAFAVIAALVLSHWVLDVVTHIPDMPLYPGGPRVGLGLWRSMPLTAAVELPLYFAGVWIYARATRGRGTKGRLGFASLWIGLLLLHVVNLAGPPPPSITAIWAGGIVGFAAIMAWSWWADRYRTAI
;
A
#
# COMPACT_ATOMS: atom_id res chain seq x y z
N MET A 1 7.63 1.42 -0.72
CA MET A 1 6.91 2.33 -1.68
C MET A 1 5.60 2.78 -1.03
N PHE A 2 5.06 3.97 -1.30
CA PHE A 2 3.78 4.34 -0.68
C PHE A 2 2.65 4.42 -1.72
N ILE A 3 2.69 5.44 -2.60
CA ILE A 3 1.56 5.68 -3.51
C ILE A 3 1.47 4.66 -4.65
N GLY A 4 2.59 4.04 -5.01
CA GLY A 4 2.64 3.01 -6.04
C GLY A 4 1.79 1.78 -5.71
N HIS A 5 1.73 1.35 -4.43
CA HIS A 5 0.86 0.24 -3.99
C HIS A 5 -0.61 0.55 -4.23
N PHE A 6 -1.06 1.78 -3.92
CA PHE A 6 -2.43 2.20 -4.22
C PHE A 6 -2.72 2.19 -5.72
N GLY A 7 -1.71 2.50 -6.55
CA GLY A 7 -1.82 2.37 -8.00
C GLY A 7 -2.19 0.96 -8.44
N LEU A 8 -1.51 -0.07 -7.92
CA LEU A 8 -1.86 -1.47 -8.19
C LEU A 8 -3.25 -1.83 -7.64
N GLY A 9 -3.59 -1.36 -6.44
CA GLY A 9 -4.92 -1.54 -5.87
C GLY A 9 -6.04 -0.97 -6.75
N PHE A 10 -5.85 0.22 -7.32
CA PHE A 10 -6.77 0.80 -8.31
C PHE A 10 -6.87 -0.07 -9.56
N ALA A 11 -5.74 -0.47 -10.15
CA ALA A 11 -5.70 -1.26 -11.39
C ALA A 11 -6.38 -2.63 -11.24
N ALA A 12 -6.26 -3.24 -10.06
CA ALA A 12 -6.81 -4.56 -9.75
C ALA A 12 -8.33 -4.62 -9.84
N LYS A 13 -9.05 -3.50 -9.72
CA LYS A 13 -10.51 -3.43 -9.92
C LYS A 13 -10.95 -3.94 -11.30
N ARG A 14 -10.13 -3.75 -12.34
CA ARG A 14 -10.38 -4.29 -13.68
C ARG A 14 -10.32 -5.83 -13.70
N ALA A 15 -9.43 -6.42 -12.92
CA ALA A 15 -9.24 -7.88 -12.88
C ALA A 15 -10.26 -8.59 -11.98
N ALA A 16 -10.69 -7.95 -10.88
CA ALA A 16 -11.66 -8.47 -9.93
C ALA A 16 -12.77 -7.43 -9.64
N PRO A 17 -13.68 -7.19 -10.59
CA PRO A 17 -14.66 -6.11 -10.50
C PRO A 17 -15.66 -6.28 -9.34
N GLY A 18 -15.92 -7.50 -8.89
CA GLY A 18 -16.78 -7.80 -7.73
C GLY A 18 -16.14 -7.46 -6.38
N VAL A 19 -14.81 -7.32 -6.32
CA VAL A 19 -14.11 -6.98 -5.07
C VAL A 19 -14.16 -5.46 -4.85
N SER A 20 -14.50 -5.02 -3.62
CA SER A 20 -14.50 -3.59 -3.29
C SER A 20 -13.08 -2.99 -3.36
N LEU A 21 -13.00 -1.70 -3.70
CA LEU A 21 -11.71 -1.00 -3.74
C LEU A 21 -11.01 -0.99 -2.38
N ALA A 22 -11.76 -0.96 -1.28
CA ALA A 22 -11.20 -1.07 0.06
C ALA A 22 -10.45 -2.38 0.30
N ILE A 23 -11.01 -3.51 -0.16
CA ILE A 23 -10.34 -4.81 -0.05
C ILE A 23 -9.11 -4.88 -0.96
N LEU A 24 -9.19 -4.31 -2.17
CA LEU A 24 -8.04 -4.25 -3.09
C LEU A 24 -6.92 -3.36 -2.52
N PHE A 25 -7.26 -2.25 -1.89
CA PHE A 25 -6.29 -1.39 -1.19
C PHE A 25 -5.71 -2.07 0.04
N LEU A 26 -6.55 -2.74 0.85
CA LEU A 26 -6.07 -3.55 1.96
C LEU A 26 -5.08 -4.62 1.49
N ALA A 27 -5.36 -5.30 0.39
CA ALA A 27 -4.46 -6.31 -0.16
C ALA A 27 -3.14 -5.70 -0.66
N ALA A 28 -3.19 -4.58 -1.41
CA ALA A 28 -2.00 -3.91 -1.91
C ALA A 28 -1.14 -3.30 -0.80
N GLN A 29 -1.77 -2.86 0.29
CA GLN A 29 -1.13 -2.23 1.46
C GLN A 29 -1.11 -3.16 2.68
N PHE A 30 -1.23 -4.48 2.48
CA PHE A 30 -1.39 -5.40 3.60
C PHE A 30 -0.21 -5.37 4.57
N ALA A 31 1.01 -5.35 4.06
CA ALA A 31 2.21 -5.24 4.86
C ALA A 31 2.20 -3.97 5.73
N ASP A 32 1.99 -2.81 5.12
CA ASP A 32 1.94 -1.52 5.78
C ASP A 32 0.75 -1.37 6.74
N THR A 33 -0.36 -2.08 6.47
CA THR A 33 -1.51 -2.11 7.39
C THR A 33 -1.23 -2.98 8.60
N LEU A 34 -0.53 -4.11 8.44
CA LEU A 34 -0.16 -5.02 9.53
C LEU A 34 0.99 -4.47 10.38
N TRP A 35 1.99 -3.87 9.73
CA TRP A 35 3.22 -3.39 10.37
C TRP A 35 3.02 -2.51 11.61
N PRO A 36 2.15 -1.48 11.61
CA PRO A 36 1.93 -0.64 12.79
C PRO A 36 1.44 -1.40 14.02
N PHE A 37 0.65 -2.45 13.84
CA PHE A 37 0.21 -3.31 14.96
C PHE A 37 1.37 -4.12 15.52
N LEU A 38 2.25 -4.64 14.66
CA LEU A 38 3.42 -5.41 15.09
C LEU A 38 4.47 -4.53 15.76
N VAL A 39 4.63 -3.28 15.31
CA VAL A 39 5.47 -2.28 16.00
C VAL A 39 4.87 -1.90 17.37
N ALA A 40 3.56 -1.65 17.45
CA ALA A 40 2.89 -1.35 18.71
C ALA A 40 3.01 -2.51 19.72
N ALA A 41 2.99 -3.75 19.25
CA ALA A 41 3.19 -4.96 20.05
C ALA A 41 4.66 -5.25 20.40
N GLY A 42 5.62 -4.48 19.89
CA GLY A 42 7.06 -4.71 20.09
C GLY A 42 7.62 -5.93 19.33
N VAL A 43 6.84 -6.51 18.41
CA VAL A 43 7.24 -7.66 17.59
C VAL A 43 8.17 -7.25 16.47
N GLU A 44 7.91 -6.07 15.88
CA GLU A 44 8.75 -5.45 14.85
C GLU A 44 9.32 -4.12 15.33
N GLN A 45 10.43 -3.70 14.74
CA GLN A 45 11.22 -2.58 15.24
C GLN A 45 11.57 -1.61 14.14
N VAL A 46 11.40 -0.33 14.44
CA VAL A 46 11.76 0.81 13.59
C VAL A 46 12.48 1.86 14.43
N ARG A 47 13.38 2.61 13.80
CA ARG A 47 14.02 3.80 14.39
C ARG A 47 13.70 5.02 13.53
N ILE A 48 13.64 6.17 14.16
CA ILE A 48 13.58 7.46 13.46
C ILE A 48 15.03 7.90 13.27
N ASP A 49 15.46 7.94 12.03
CA ASP A 49 16.82 8.28 11.61
C ASP A 49 16.78 9.28 10.44
N PRO A 50 16.67 10.59 10.73
CA PRO A 50 16.61 11.61 9.71
C PRO A 50 17.87 11.61 8.84
N GLY A 51 17.68 11.43 7.53
CA GLY A 51 18.79 11.30 6.57
C GLY A 51 19.19 9.87 6.24
N HIS A 52 18.53 8.87 6.82
CA HIS A 52 18.74 7.44 6.49
C HIS A 52 18.59 7.17 4.99
N THR A 53 17.55 7.73 4.39
CA THR A 53 17.39 7.80 2.93
C THR A 53 16.94 9.20 2.49
N ALA A 54 16.91 9.47 1.18
CA ALA A 54 16.39 10.74 0.66
C ALA A 54 14.83 10.84 0.74
N VAL A 55 14.14 9.73 0.99
CA VAL A 55 12.66 9.63 0.91
C VAL A 55 12.01 9.43 2.26
N THR A 56 12.61 8.61 3.13
CA THR A 56 12.05 8.33 4.45
C THR A 56 13.09 8.49 5.56
N PRO A 57 12.71 9.10 6.70
CA PRO A 57 13.54 9.20 7.89
C PRO A 57 13.45 7.94 8.78
N LEU A 58 13.01 6.81 8.25
CA LEU A 58 12.83 5.59 9.02
C LEU A 58 13.90 4.55 8.67
N ASP A 59 14.52 3.98 9.70
CA ASP A 59 15.35 2.79 9.62
C ASP A 59 14.52 1.58 10.08
N PHE A 60 14.22 0.67 9.16
CA PHE A 60 13.44 -0.54 9.39
C PHE A 60 14.34 -1.64 9.96
N VAL A 61 14.54 -1.62 11.27
CA VAL A 61 15.51 -2.48 11.98
C VAL A 61 15.15 -3.96 11.85
N SER A 62 13.86 -4.30 12.09
CA SER A 62 13.35 -5.68 12.00
C SER A 62 11.86 -5.67 11.71
N TYR A 63 11.45 -6.22 10.57
CA TYR A 63 10.06 -6.27 10.12
C TYR A 63 9.72 -7.53 9.28
N PRO A 64 10.17 -8.71 9.72
CA PRO A 64 10.09 -9.93 8.91
C PRO A 64 8.67 -10.53 8.81
N TRP A 65 7.80 -10.25 9.76
CA TRP A 65 6.45 -10.84 9.80
C TRP A 65 5.47 -10.11 8.89
N SER A 66 5.63 -8.80 8.77
CA SER A 66 4.82 -7.99 7.86
C SER A 66 5.38 -7.97 6.43
N HIS A 67 6.72 -7.88 6.26
CA HIS A 67 7.34 -7.53 4.97
C HIS A 67 8.26 -8.60 4.36
N SER A 68 8.44 -9.79 4.94
CA SER A 68 9.23 -10.79 4.22
C SER A 68 8.45 -11.41 3.06
N LEU A 69 9.16 -11.77 1.99
CA LEU A 69 8.57 -12.42 0.81
C LEU A 69 7.75 -13.67 1.21
N LEU A 70 8.33 -14.52 2.08
CA LEU A 70 7.65 -15.72 2.56
C LEU A 70 6.36 -15.39 3.28
N MET A 71 6.40 -14.43 4.21
CA MET A 71 5.20 -14.09 4.99
C MET A 71 4.14 -13.39 4.14
N LEU A 72 4.53 -12.54 3.19
CA LEU A 72 3.57 -11.95 2.26
C LEU A 72 2.94 -12.99 1.32
N ALA A 73 3.66 -14.06 0.96
CA ALA A 73 3.05 -15.18 0.24
C ALA A 73 2.00 -15.90 1.13
N VAL A 74 2.32 -16.16 2.40
CA VAL A 74 1.36 -16.75 3.37
C VAL A 74 0.16 -15.86 3.58
N TRP A 75 0.36 -14.57 3.87
CA TRP A 75 -0.71 -13.60 4.06
C TRP A 75 -1.58 -13.43 2.81
N GLY A 76 -0.95 -13.44 1.64
CA GLY A 76 -1.66 -13.37 0.36
C GLY A 76 -2.59 -14.55 0.13
N VAL A 77 -2.12 -15.77 0.44
CA VAL A 77 -2.96 -16.98 0.38
C VAL A 77 -4.11 -16.90 1.38
N LEU A 78 -3.83 -16.53 2.63
CA LEU A 78 -4.86 -16.44 3.69
C LEU A 78 -5.91 -15.38 3.35
N LEU A 79 -5.48 -14.17 3.00
CA LEU A 79 -6.40 -13.08 2.64
C LEU A 79 -7.19 -13.42 1.38
N GLY A 80 -6.53 -13.93 0.34
CA GLY A 80 -7.18 -14.36 -0.89
C GLY A 80 -8.24 -15.44 -0.63
N TRP A 81 -7.95 -16.40 0.24
CA TRP A 81 -8.88 -17.44 0.65
C TRP A 81 -10.13 -16.88 1.34
N MET A 82 -10.00 -15.88 2.20
CA MET A 82 -11.13 -15.24 2.88
C MET A 82 -12.12 -14.62 1.89
N PHE A 83 -11.64 -14.07 0.78
CA PHE A 83 -12.48 -13.39 -0.21
C PHE A 83 -12.76 -14.19 -1.48
N ARG A 84 -12.38 -15.48 -1.56
CA ARG A 84 -12.50 -16.31 -2.77
C ARG A 84 -13.91 -16.44 -3.36
N THR A 85 -14.94 -16.23 -2.55
CA THR A 85 -16.34 -16.32 -2.95
C THR A 85 -16.95 -15.01 -3.44
N VAL A 86 -16.25 -13.87 -3.27
CA VAL A 86 -16.74 -12.54 -3.65
C VAL A 86 -16.70 -12.35 -5.18
N ASP A 87 -15.65 -12.88 -5.81
CA ASP A 87 -15.44 -12.85 -7.26
C ASP A 87 -14.61 -14.07 -7.63
N ARG A 88 -14.85 -14.66 -8.82
CA ARG A 88 -14.12 -15.86 -9.28
C ARG A 88 -12.59 -15.66 -9.36
N ARG A 89 -12.13 -14.41 -9.47
CA ARG A 89 -10.71 -14.06 -9.52
C ARG A 89 -10.19 -13.48 -8.20
N ALA A 90 -11.07 -13.29 -7.20
CA ALA A 90 -10.71 -12.61 -5.95
C ALA A 90 -9.49 -13.24 -5.28
N PHE A 91 -9.46 -14.57 -5.16
CA PHE A 91 -8.31 -15.27 -4.58
C PHE A 91 -6.98 -14.88 -5.25
N ALA A 92 -6.89 -15.06 -6.56
CA ALA A 92 -5.65 -14.84 -7.30
C ALA A 92 -5.23 -13.35 -7.30
N VAL A 93 -6.20 -12.44 -7.48
CA VAL A 93 -5.93 -10.99 -7.52
C VAL A 93 -5.48 -10.49 -6.15
N ILE A 94 -6.16 -10.90 -5.08
CA ILE A 94 -5.80 -10.49 -3.71
C ILE A 94 -4.43 -11.06 -3.32
N ALA A 95 -4.18 -12.35 -3.57
CA ALA A 95 -2.89 -12.96 -3.28
C ALA A 95 -1.74 -12.28 -4.06
N ALA A 96 -1.97 -11.98 -5.34
CA ALA A 96 -1.00 -11.26 -6.16
C ALA A 96 -0.76 -9.83 -5.68
N LEU A 97 -1.80 -9.11 -5.21
CA LEU A 97 -1.66 -7.76 -4.66
C LEU A 97 -0.83 -7.77 -3.37
N VAL A 98 -1.09 -8.70 -2.44
CA VAL A 98 -0.30 -8.82 -1.21
C VAL A 98 1.17 -9.11 -1.55
N LEU A 99 1.42 -10.02 -2.49
CA LEU A 99 2.79 -10.36 -2.90
C LEU A 99 3.47 -9.22 -3.67
N SER A 100 2.71 -8.45 -4.46
CA SER A 100 3.24 -7.31 -5.21
C SER A 100 3.81 -6.22 -4.31
N HIS A 101 3.36 -6.12 -3.06
CA HIS A 101 3.92 -5.21 -2.07
C HIS A 101 5.42 -5.44 -1.92
N TRP A 102 5.84 -6.69 -1.66
CA TRP A 102 7.26 -7.02 -1.54
C TRP A 102 8.06 -6.68 -2.81
N VAL A 103 7.50 -6.98 -3.99
CA VAL A 103 8.18 -6.72 -5.28
C VAL A 103 8.43 -5.22 -5.47
N LEU A 104 7.44 -4.38 -5.17
CA LEU A 104 7.57 -2.93 -5.29
C LEU A 104 8.53 -2.36 -4.23
N ASP A 105 8.51 -2.93 -3.03
CA ASP A 105 9.38 -2.47 -1.96
C ASP A 105 10.84 -2.84 -2.17
N VAL A 106 11.14 -4.00 -2.73
CA VAL A 106 12.51 -4.33 -3.14
C VAL A 106 13.09 -3.30 -4.10
N VAL A 107 12.27 -2.71 -4.97
CA VAL A 107 12.72 -1.65 -5.88
C VAL A 107 13.09 -0.37 -5.12
N THR A 108 12.30 -0.01 -4.11
CA THR A 108 12.45 1.27 -3.40
C THR A 108 13.38 1.20 -2.20
N HIS A 109 13.28 0.16 -1.40
CA HIS A 109 14.09 -0.02 -0.19
C HIS A 109 15.59 -0.17 -0.48
N ILE A 110 16.41 0.27 0.46
CA ILE A 110 17.81 -0.14 0.56
C ILE A 110 17.85 -1.66 0.84
N PRO A 111 19.02 -2.33 0.86
CA PRO A 111 19.08 -3.78 1.13
C PRO A 111 18.65 -4.16 2.56
N ASP A 112 17.38 -3.92 2.90
CA ASP A 112 16.77 -4.21 4.20
C ASP A 112 15.54 -5.12 4.11
N MET A 113 14.98 -5.35 2.90
CA MET A 113 13.81 -6.20 2.65
C MET A 113 14.11 -7.69 2.88
N PRO A 114 13.48 -8.34 3.89
CA PRO A 114 13.78 -9.75 4.19
C PRO A 114 13.14 -10.71 3.17
N LEU A 115 13.84 -11.80 2.86
CA LEU A 115 13.27 -12.91 2.08
C LEU A 115 12.35 -13.80 2.95
N TYR A 116 12.78 -14.06 4.19
CA TYR A 116 12.02 -14.80 5.21
C TYR A 116 12.51 -14.38 6.61
N PRO A 117 11.76 -14.67 7.68
CA PRO A 117 12.18 -14.34 9.04
C PRO A 117 13.58 -14.92 9.37
N GLY A 118 14.51 -14.03 9.73
CA GLY A 118 15.92 -14.39 9.99
C GLY A 118 16.77 -14.63 8.73
N GLY A 119 16.20 -14.46 7.54
CA GLY A 119 16.89 -14.66 6.27
C GLY A 119 17.64 -13.44 5.74
N PRO A 120 18.27 -13.58 4.55
CA PRO A 120 18.98 -12.47 3.91
C PRO A 120 18.02 -11.36 3.53
N ARG A 121 18.58 -10.15 3.41
CA ARG A 121 17.87 -8.93 3.03
C ARG A 121 18.33 -8.45 1.68
N VAL A 122 17.40 -7.92 0.88
CA VAL A 122 17.62 -7.40 -0.48
C VAL A 122 16.98 -6.03 -0.65
N GLY A 123 17.35 -5.29 -1.69
CA GLY A 123 16.77 -4.00 -2.02
C GLY A 123 17.61 -3.30 -3.07
N LEU A 124 16.97 -2.56 -3.98
CA LEU A 124 17.65 -1.84 -5.07
C LEU A 124 17.97 -0.39 -4.71
N GLY A 125 17.40 0.13 -3.62
CA GLY A 125 17.79 1.41 -3.03
C GLY A 125 17.28 2.65 -3.78
N LEU A 126 16.13 2.58 -4.45
CA LEU A 126 15.57 3.73 -5.17
C LEU A 126 15.32 4.92 -4.23
N TRP A 127 15.04 4.68 -2.94
CA TRP A 127 14.89 5.72 -1.91
C TRP A 127 16.13 6.56 -1.63
N ARG A 128 17.27 6.21 -2.22
CA ARG A 128 18.46 7.08 -2.21
C ARG A 128 18.30 8.31 -3.11
N SER A 129 17.26 8.35 -3.95
CA SER A 129 17.00 9.44 -4.89
C SER A 129 15.51 9.78 -4.94
N MET A 130 15.12 10.94 -4.42
CA MET A 130 13.76 11.48 -4.50
C MET A 130 13.26 11.58 -5.95
N PRO A 131 14.02 12.14 -6.93
CA PRO A 131 13.55 12.23 -8.31
C PRO A 131 13.30 10.87 -8.96
N LEU A 132 14.16 9.88 -8.71
CA LEU A 132 13.99 8.53 -9.27
C LEU A 132 12.79 7.82 -8.62
N THR A 133 12.60 7.98 -7.31
CA THR A 133 11.43 7.44 -6.62
C THR A 133 10.14 8.01 -7.21
N ALA A 134 10.07 9.34 -7.37
CA ALA A 134 8.92 9.99 -7.99
C ALA A 134 8.70 9.54 -9.44
N ALA A 135 9.77 9.36 -10.22
CA ALA A 135 9.72 8.89 -11.61
C ALA A 135 9.17 7.46 -11.76
N VAL A 136 9.23 6.64 -10.71
CA VAL A 136 8.65 5.29 -10.69
C VAL A 136 7.26 5.28 -10.05
N GLU A 137 7.11 5.87 -8.86
CA GLU A 137 5.86 5.80 -8.11
C GLU A 137 4.71 6.56 -8.76
N LEU A 138 4.95 7.77 -9.29
CA LEU A 138 3.88 8.58 -9.87
C LEU A 138 3.30 7.98 -11.16
N PRO A 139 4.09 7.52 -12.15
CA PRO A 139 3.52 6.84 -13.31
C PRO A 139 2.74 5.59 -12.95
N LEU A 140 3.23 4.77 -12.01
CA LEU A 140 2.54 3.59 -11.53
C LEU A 140 1.19 3.94 -10.90
N TYR A 141 1.17 4.98 -10.08
CA TYR A 141 -0.04 5.48 -9.46
C TYR A 141 -1.06 6.00 -10.48
N PHE A 142 -0.64 6.89 -11.37
CA PHE A 142 -1.54 7.47 -12.37
C PHE A 142 -2.04 6.42 -13.38
N ALA A 143 -1.22 5.45 -13.74
CA ALA A 143 -1.65 4.31 -14.56
C ALA A 143 -2.77 3.52 -13.85
N GLY A 144 -2.62 3.24 -12.56
CA GLY A 144 -3.64 2.58 -11.76
C GLY A 144 -4.94 3.36 -11.67
N VAL A 145 -4.86 4.66 -11.39
CA VAL A 145 -6.02 5.59 -11.37
C VAL A 145 -6.73 5.60 -12.72
N TRP A 146 -5.98 5.66 -13.80
CA TRP A 146 -6.52 5.64 -15.17
C TRP A 146 -7.22 4.31 -15.48
N ILE A 147 -6.61 3.16 -15.14
CA ILE A 147 -7.22 1.84 -15.34
C ILE A 147 -8.53 1.74 -14.56
N TYR A 148 -8.55 2.19 -13.28
CA TYR A 148 -9.75 2.21 -12.47
C TYR A 148 -10.85 3.10 -13.07
N ALA A 149 -10.50 4.29 -13.54
CA ALA A 149 -11.43 5.21 -14.19
C ALA A 149 -12.07 4.60 -15.45
N ARG A 150 -11.28 3.80 -16.21
CA ARG A 150 -11.75 3.08 -17.41
C ARG A 150 -12.55 1.82 -17.07
N ALA A 151 -12.29 1.19 -15.94
CA ALA A 151 -12.99 -0.02 -15.51
C ALA A 151 -14.28 0.24 -14.74
N THR A 152 -14.55 1.51 -14.35
CA THR A 152 -15.71 1.85 -13.54
C THR A 152 -16.38 3.14 -13.98
N ARG A 153 -17.70 3.25 -13.77
CA ARG A 153 -18.47 4.46 -14.02
C ARG A 153 -19.09 5.01 -12.73
N GLY A 154 -18.90 6.29 -12.45
CA GLY A 154 -19.51 6.96 -11.29
C GLY A 154 -21.02 7.12 -11.45
N ARG A 155 -21.78 6.80 -10.42
CA ARG A 155 -23.22 7.03 -10.32
C ARG A 155 -23.46 8.42 -9.75
N GLY A 156 -23.86 9.35 -10.62
CA GLY A 156 -24.12 10.75 -10.26
C GLY A 156 -22.90 11.50 -9.72
N THR A 157 -23.17 12.63 -9.06
CA THR A 157 -22.14 13.52 -8.52
C THR A 157 -21.31 12.86 -7.41
N LYS A 158 -21.94 12.08 -6.52
CA LYS A 158 -21.24 11.37 -5.44
C LYS A 158 -20.17 10.40 -5.96
N GLY A 159 -20.46 9.67 -7.05
CA GLY A 159 -19.50 8.75 -7.65
C GLY A 159 -18.33 9.45 -8.35
N ARG A 160 -18.55 10.65 -8.90
CA ARG A 160 -17.49 11.47 -9.50
C ARG A 160 -16.60 12.13 -8.44
N LEU A 161 -17.24 12.82 -7.49
CA LEU A 161 -16.52 13.53 -6.43
C LEU A 161 -15.81 12.57 -5.46
N GLY A 162 -16.45 11.43 -5.11
CA GLY A 162 -15.83 10.42 -4.26
C GLY A 162 -14.54 9.86 -4.87
N PHE A 163 -14.56 9.55 -6.16
CA PHE A 163 -13.35 9.10 -6.85
C PHE A 163 -12.30 10.22 -6.95
N ALA A 164 -12.70 11.43 -7.36
CA ALA A 164 -11.79 12.56 -7.48
C ALA A 164 -11.14 12.89 -6.12
N SER A 165 -11.93 12.97 -5.04
CA SER A 165 -11.40 13.22 -3.71
C SER A 165 -10.40 12.13 -3.28
N LEU A 166 -10.69 10.86 -3.55
CA LEU A 166 -9.82 9.74 -3.16
C LEU A 166 -8.45 9.82 -3.84
N TRP A 167 -8.41 9.88 -5.18
CA TRP A 167 -7.12 9.87 -5.86
C TRP A 167 -6.32 11.15 -5.65
N ILE A 168 -6.97 12.33 -5.61
CA ILE A 168 -6.29 13.61 -5.32
C ILE A 168 -5.81 13.61 -3.86
N GLY A 169 -6.64 13.16 -2.93
CA GLY A 169 -6.29 13.13 -1.52
C GLY A 169 -5.14 12.17 -1.20
N LEU A 170 -5.08 10.98 -1.83
CA LEU A 170 -3.94 10.07 -1.69
C LEU A 170 -2.65 10.70 -2.25
N LEU A 171 -2.73 11.41 -3.37
CA LEU A 171 -1.58 12.15 -3.91
C LEU A 171 -1.11 13.26 -2.95
N LEU A 172 -2.05 14.02 -2.38
CA LEU A 172 -1.72 15.05 -1.39
C LEU A 172 -1.11 14.44 -0.12
N LEU A 173 -1.65 13.33 0.38
CA LEU A 173 -1.07 12.60 1.51
C LEU A 173 0.36 12.14 1.20
N HIS A 174 0.62 11.66 -0.02
CA HIS A 174 1.96 11.29 -0.45
C HIS A 174 2.92 12.50 -0.43
N VAL A 175 2.51 13.63 -0.98
CA VAL A 175 3.31 14.87 -0.96
C VAL A 175 3.59 15.33 0.47
N VAL A 176 2.57 15.31 1.35
CA VAL A 176 2.73 15.67 2.76
C VAL A 176 3.69 14.70 3.47
N ASN A 177 3.61 13.42 3.17
CA ASN A 177 4.52 12.41 3.75
C ASN A 177 5.99 12.64 3.31
N LEU A 178 6.21 13.06 2.06
CA LEU A 178 7.56 13.33 1.54
C LEU A 178 8.14 14.68 2.01
N ALA A 179 7.29 15.70 2.14
CA ALA A 179 7.72 17.08 2.47
C ALA A 179 7.59 17.41 3.96
N GLY A 180 6.95 16.55 4.75
CA GLY A 180 6.71 16.77 6.17
C GLY A 180 7.95 16.55 7.03
N PRO A 181 7.92 17.05 8.28
CA PRO A 181 8.99 16.76 9.24
C PRO A 181 8.98 15.27 9.61
N PRO A 182 10.11 14.73 10.10
CA PRO A 182 10.17 13.40 10.66
C PRO A 182 9.11 13.19 11.75
N PRO A 183 8.56 11.95 11.89
CA PRO A 183 7.62 11.65 12.95
C PRO A 183 8.22 11.95 14.33
N PRO A 184 7.44 12.50 15.28
CA PRO A 184 7.97 12.92 16.58
C PRO A 184 8.28 11.73 17.51
N SER A 185 7.72 10.55 17.26
CA SER A 185 7.92 9.35 18.08
C SER A 185 7.49 8.08 17.34
N ILE A 186 7.95 6.91 17.82
CA ILE A 186 7.50 5.61 17.33
C ILE A 186 5.99 5.42 17.60
N THR A 187 5.49 5.94 18.71
CA THR A 187 4.04 5.95 19.01
C THR A 187 3.25 6.70 17.95
N ALA A 188 3.76 7.85 17.49
CA ALA A 188 3.10 8.59 16.41
C ALA A 188 3.10 7.80 15.09
N ILE A 189 4.16 7.02 14.80
CA ILE A 189 4.24 6.18 13.61
C ILE A 189 3.16 5.10 13.62
N TRP A 190 3.13 4.25 14.65
CA TRP A 190 2.17 3.15 14.65
C TRP A 190 0.72 3.62 14.86
N ALA A 191 0.46 4.61 15.72
CA ALA A 191 -0.88 5.13 15.92
C ALA A 191 -1.40 5.85 14.66
N GLY A 192 -0.56 6.68 14.04
CA GLY A 192 -0.87 7.33 12.76
C GLY A 192 -1.08 6.34 11.62
N GLY A 193 -0.29 5.28 11.57
CA GLY A 193 -0.45 4.18 10.59
C GLY A 193 -1.79 3.47 10.76
N ILE A 194 -2.14 3.03 11.96
CA ILE A 194 -3.42 2.34 12.25
C ILE A 194 -4.61 3.23 11.86
N VAL A 195 -4.64 4.47 12.34
CA VAL A 195 -5.74 5.40 12.08
C VAL A 195 -5.78 5.81 10.60
N GLY A 196 -4.61 6.09 10.01
CA GLY A 196 -4.50 6.52 8.62
C GLY A 196 -4.97 5.45 7.66
N PHE A 197 -4.51 4.21 7.79
CA PHE A 197 -4.97 3.11 6.93
C PHE A 197 -6.45 2.79 7.14
N ALA A 198 -6.96 2.81 8.37
CA ALA A 198 -8.40 2.64 8.61
C ALA A 198 -9.24 3.73 7.93
N ALA A 199 -8.80 4.97 7.99
CA ALA A 199 -9.46 6.09 7.31
C ALA A 199 -9.42 5.95 5.78
N ILE A 200 -8.27 5.55 5.21
CA ILE A 200 -8.13 5.31 3.77
C ILE A 200 -9.04 4.15 3.31
N MET A 201 -9.12 3.06 4.07
CA MET A 201 -10.01 1.94 3.77
C MET A 201 -11.48 2.37 3.80
N ALA A 202 -11.90 3.11 4.81
CA ALA A 202 -13.26 3.66 4.90
C ALA A 202 -13.57 4.61 3.73
N TRP A 203 -12.62 5.48 3.38
CA TRP A 203 -12.75 6.41 2.27
C TRP A 203 -12.84 5.71 0.92
N SER A 204 -11.98 4.72 0.67
CA SER A 204 -11.98 3.94 -0.57
C SER A 204 -13.27 3.13 -0.73
N TRP A 205 -13.77 2.52 0.36
CA TRP A 205 -15.08 1.86 0.37
C TRP A 205 -16.21 2.84 0.04
N TRP A 206 -16.21 4.02 0.68
CA TRP A 206 -17.22 5.04 0.42
C TRP A 206 -17.16 5.55 -1.03
N ALA A 207 -15.98 5.80 -1.58
CA ALA A 207 -15.83 6.25 -2.97
C ALA A 207 -16.28 5.20 -3.98
N ASP A 208 -15.92 3.91 -3.76
CA ASP A 208 -16.21 2.80 -4.67
C ASP A 208 -17.70 2.42 -4.69
N ARG A 209 -18.42 2.53 -3.56
CA ARG A 209 -19.85 2.17 -3.47
C ARG A 209 -20.77 2.96 -4.42
N TYR A 210 -20.34 4.13 -4.85
CA TYR A 210 -21.06 4.97 -5.82
C TYR A 210 -20.50 4.80 -7.25
N ARG A 211 -19.81 3.72 -7.52
CA ARG A 211 -19.31 3.36 -8.84
C ARG A 211 -19.76 1.96 -9.22
N THR A 212 -19.93 1.73 -10.51
CA THR A 212 -20.23 0.40 -11.07
C THR A 212 -19.11 -0.01 -12.00
N ALA A 213 -18.71 -1.27 -11.95
CA ALA A 213 -17.81 -1.87 -12.94
C ALA A 213 -18.50 -1.90 -14.32
N ILE A 214 -17.70 -1.75 -15.38
CA ILE A 214 -18.10 -1.78 -16.80
C ILE A 214 -17.29 -2.81 -17.57
#